data_70926a1957d7b06a976b2cd4a7657df8
#
_entry.id   70926a1957d7b06a976b2cd4a7657df8
#
_cell.length_a   1.000
_cell.length_b   1.000
_cell.length_c   1.000
_cell.angle_alpha   90.00
_cell.angle_beta   90.00
_cell.angle_gamma   90.00
#
_symmetry.space_group_name_H-M   'P 1'
#
loop_
_entity.id
_entity.type
_entity.pdbx_description
1 polymer ?
#
loop_
_entity_poly.entity_id
_entity_poly.type
_entity_poly.pdbx_seq_one_letter_code
_entity_poly.pdbx_strand_id
1 'polypeptide(L)'
;GSLEGLVFLEVEFPDEEKAHTFNLPPFIKAKEVTNDSFFTNAMLALYGLPEPKQSTQELFAQIEKNQFSIKNIGAHMKALDAFRVVFYQFYTLVEIHRQRYLETKNNEELHQFRVNLRKSRSLLQIVHGLFDDAISKRFIDGFKQLASQTNTKRDLDVFEEYLANENARVHL
;
A
#
# COMPACT_ATOMS: atom_id res chain seq x y z
N GLY A 1 26.38 -5.04 -8.39
CA GLY A 1 25.51 -3.85 -8.34
C GLY A 1 24.05 -4.23 -8.53
N SER A 2 23.13 -3.27 -8.54
CA SER A 2 21.67 -3.49 -8.65
C SER A 2 21.21 -4.18 -9.95
N LEU A 3 22.09 -4.31 -10.94
CA LEU A 3 21.86 -4.99 -12.22
C LEU A 3 22.65 -6.29 -12.37
N GLU A 4 23.22 -6.80 -11.28
CA GLU A 4 24.00 -8.02 -11.31
C GLU A 4 23.12 -9.22 -11.70
N GLY A 5 23.57 -9.98 -12.71
CA GLY A 5 22.83 -11.11 -13.27
C GLY A 5 21.85 -10.77 -14.39
N LEU A 6 21.65 -9.49 -14.71
CA LEU A 6 20.85 -9.09 -15.88
C LEU A 6 21.61 -9.33 -17.18
N VAL A 7 20.98 -10.02 -18.11
CA VAL A 7 21.48 -10.22 -19.48
C VAL A 7 20.41 -9.73 -20.44
N PHE A 8 20.78 -8.79 -21.31
CA PHE A 8 19.92 -8.32 -22.41
C PHE A 8 20.35 -8.97 -23.73
N LEU A 9 19.34 -9.35 -24.50
CA LEU A 9 19.50 -9.69 -25.91
C LEU A 9 18.69 -8.69 -26.72
N GLU A 10 19.36 -7.94 -27.57
CA GLU A 10 18.73 -7.04 -28.55
C GLU A 10 18.83 -7.65 -29.93
N VAL A 11 17.73 -7.64 -30.67
CA VAL A 11 17.66 -8.11 -32.07
C VAL A 11 17.12 -6.96 -32.89
N GLU A 12 17.92 -6.52 -33.86
CA GLU A 12 17.54 -5.48 -34.81
C GLU A 12 16.89 -6.10 -36.05
N PHE A 13 15.77 -5.51 -36.46
CA PHE A 13 15.03 -5.95 -37.66
C PHE A 13 14.98 -4.83 -38.67
N PRO A 14 15.03 -5.16 -39.99
CA PRO A 14 14.95 -4.17 -41.07
C PRO A 14 13.56 -3.53 -41.19
N ASP A 15 12.51 -4.17 -40.67
CA ASP A 15 11.11 -3.72 -40.70
C ASP A 15 10.30 -4.37 -39.57
N GLU A 16 9.12 -3.79 -39.31
CA GLU A 16 8.20 -4.26 -38.22
C GLU A 16 7.63 -5.66 -38.52
N GLU A 17 7.40 -6.01 -39.81
CA GLU A 17 6.83 -7.30 -40.16
C GLU A 17 7.76 -8.45 -39.76
N LYS A 18 9.06 -8.28 -39.96
CA LYS A 18 10.08 -9.24 -39.53
C LYS A 18 10.23 -9.30 -38.02
N ALA A 19 10.06 -8.18 -37.33
CA ALA A 19 10.03 -8.15 -35.86
C ALA A 19 8.85 -8.96 -35.31
N HIS A 20 7.65 -8.79 -35.86
CA HIS A 20 6.44 -9.49 -35.41
C HIS A 20 6.46 -11.01 -35.73
N THR A 21 7.17 -11.42 -36.76
CA THR A 21 7.27 -12.84 -37.15
C THR A 21 8.45 -13.56 -36.49
N PHE A 22 9.31 -12.83 -35.80
CA PHE A 22 10.48 -13.41 -35.13
C PHE A 22 10.07 -14.35 -33.97
N ASN A 23 10.63 -15.54 -33.97
CA ASN A 23 10.48 -16.49 -32.87
C ASN A 23 11.83 -16.68 -32.17
N LEU A 24 11.81 -16.53 -30.86
CA LEU A 24 12.99 -16.74 -30.03
C LEU A 24 13.49 -18.20 -30.20
N PRO A 25 14.79 -18.43 -30.45
CA PRO A 25 15.33 -19.79 -30.54
C PRO A 25 15.02 -20.61 -29.28
N PRO A 26 14.64 -21.91 -29.36
CA PRO A 26 14.19 -22.72 -28.25
C PRO A 26 15.18 -22.89 -27.10
N PHE A 27 16.47 -22.68 -27.38
CA PHE A 27 17.53 -22.76 -26.37
C PHE A 27 17.71 -21.46 -25.58
N ILE A 28 17.06 -20.34 -25.97
CA ILE A 28 17.08 -19.08 -25.25
C ILE A 28 15.81 -18.99 -24.40
N LYS A 29 15.98 -18.96 -23.09
CA LYS A 29 14.88 -18.69 -22.15
C LYS A 29 14.97 -17.23 -21.75
N ALA A 30 14.17 -16.40 -22.37
CA ALA A 30 14.11 -14.96 -22.08
C ALA A 30 12.66 -14.48 -22.06
N LYS A 31 12.46 -13.34 -21.39
CA LYS A 31 11.19 -12.63 -21.40
C LYS A 31 11.32 -11.44 -22.33
N GLU A 32 10.37 -11.30 -23.26
CA GLU A 32 10.29 -10.12 -24.12
C GLU A 32 9.90 -8.88 -23.28
N VAL A 33 10.66 -7.79 -23.46
CA VAL A 33 10.48 -6.53 -22.73
C VAL A 33 10.49 -5.31 -23.67
N THR A 34 10.33 -5.52 -24.98
CA THR A 34 10.43 -4.50 -26.04
C THR A 34 9.58 -3.26 -25.77
N ASN A 35 8.36 -3.43 -25.26
CA ASN A 35 7.44 -2.34 -24.96
C ASN A 35 7.33 -2.01 -23.46
N ASP A 36 8.26 -2.52 -22.65
CA ASP A 36 8.26 -2.23 -21.22
C ASP A 36 9.24 -1.07 -20.92
N SER A 37 8.68 0.12 -20.72
CA SER A 37 9.47 1.34 -20.47
C SER A 37 10.40 1.24 -19.24
N PHE A 38 10.16 0.32 -18.32
CA PHE A 38 11.04 0.08 -17.16
C PHE A 38 12.34 -0.64 -17.52
N PHE A 39 12.40 -1.30 -18.68
CA PHE A 39 13.61 -1.96 -19.19
C PHE A 39 14.42 -1.08 -20.13
N THR A 40 14.16 0.22 -20.21
CA THR A 40 15.05 1.15 -20.89
C THR A 40 16.35 1.35 -20.12
N ASN A 41 17.45 1.61 -20.81
CA ASN A 41 18.76 1.85 -20.20
C ASN A 41 18.72 2.94 -19.13
N ALA A 42 17.95 4.02 -19.36
CA ALA A 42 17.79 5.11 -18.39
C ALA A 42 17.09 4.66 -17.12
N MET A 43 15.98 3.91 -17.22
CA MET A 43 15.24 3.43 -16.08
C MET A 43 16.04 2.39 -15.28
N LEU A 44 16.71 1.47 -15.95
CA LEU A 44 17.58 0.48 -15.30
C LEU A 44 18.77 1.14 -14.58
N ALA A 45 19.35 2.18 -15.16
CA ALA A 45 20.45 2.91 -14.52
C ALA A 45 20.00 3.69 -13.28
N LEU A 46 18.80 4.27 -13.30
CA LEU A 46 18.25 5.08 -12.19
C LEU A 46 17.64 4.23 -11.07
N TYR A 47 16.94 3.17 -11.42
CA TYR A 47 16.07 2.44 -10.49
C TYR A 47 16.45 0.97 -10.28
N GLY A 48 17.41 0.45 -11.09
CA GLY A 48 17.78 -0.96 -11.06
C GLY A 48 16.77 -1.87 -11.79
N LEU A 49 16.85 -3.17 -11.54
CA LEU A 49 15.89 -4.14 -12.08
C LEU A 49 14.49 -3.84 -11.54
N PRO A 50 13.46 -3.76 -12.40
CA PRO A 50 12.09 -3.63 -11.95
C PRO A 50 11.73 -4.87 -11.12
N GLU A 51 11.15 -4.64 -9.96
CA GLU A 51 10.60 -5.73 -9.12
C GLU A 51 9.52 -6.48 -9.90
N PRO A 52 9.32 -7.79 -9.61
CA PRO A 52 8.26 -8.57 -10.23
C PRO A 52 6.92 -7.86 -10.12
N LYS A 53 6.19 -7.75 -11.23
CA LYS A 53 4.85 -7.14 -11.24
C LYS A 53 3.93 -8.00 -10.38
N GLN A 54 3.62 -7.53 -9.17
CA GLN A 54 2.60 -8.16 -8.34
C GLN A 54 1.22 -7.65 -8.74
N SER A 55 0.27 -8.54 -8.84
CA SER A 55 -1.11 -8.16 -9.08
C SER A 55 -1.74 -7.58 -7.82
N THR A 56 -2.79 -6.77 -7.98
CA THR A 56 -3.58 -6.26 -6.85
C THR A 56 -4.12 -7.39 -5.96
N GLN A 57 -4.51 -8.52 -6.56
CA GLN A 57 -5.01 -9.70 -5.85
C GLN A 57 -3.93 -10.37 -4.98
N GLU A 58 -2.71 -10.49 -5.48
CA GLU A 58 -1.58 -11.02 -4.69
C GLU A 58 -1.26 -10.13 -3.50
N LEU A 59 -1.30 -8.80 -3.68
CA LEU A 59 -1.08 -7.86 -2.59
C LEU A 59 -2.22 -7.90 -1.56
N PHE A 60 -3.47 -8.05 -1.98
CA PHE A 60 -4.59 -8.27 -1.06
C PHE A 60 -4.41 -9.55 -0.25
N ALA A 61 -4.03 -10.65 -0.88
CA ALA A 61 -3.75 -11.91 -0.18
C ALA A 61 -2.59 -11.79 0.83
N GLN A 62 -1.57 -10.96 0.54
CA GLN A 62 -0.50 -10.65 1.50
C GLN A 62 -1.01 -9.84 2.69
N ILE A 63 -1.92 -8.89 2.47
CA ILE A 63 -2.56 -8.10 3.53
C ILE A 63 -3.33 -9.02 4.48
N GLU A 64 -4.15 -9.93 3.94
CA GLU A 64 -4.93 -10.88 4.74
C GLU A 64 -4.05 -11.82 5.56
N LYS A 65 -2.87 -12.19 5.05
CA LYS A 65 -1.87 -13.00 5.74
C LYS A 65 -0.95 -12.19 6.68
N ASN A 66 -1.16 -10.89 6.80
CA ASN A 66 -0.28 -9.97 7.55
C ASN A 66 1.20 -10.00 7.09
N GLN A 67 1.42 -10.17 5.78
CA GLN A 67 2.74 -10.25 5.13
C GLN A 67 3.01 -9.05 4.21
N PHE A 68 2.07 -8.12 4.11
CA PHE A 68 2.18 -6.95 3.25
C PHE A 68 3.14 -5.91 3.82
N SER A 69 3.96 -5.35 2.93
CA SER A 69 4.73 -4.13 3.17
C SER A 69 4.45 -3.13 2.07
N ILE A 70 4.46 -1.85 2.37
CA ILE A 70 4.31 -0.77 1.37
C ILE A 70 5.39 -0.87 0.27
N LYS A 71 6.54 -1.45 0.58
CA LYS A 71 7.64 -1.71 -0.37
C LYS A 71 7.27 -2.73 -1.45
N ASN A 72 6.22 -3.54 -1.21
CA ASN A 72 5.72 -4.50 -2.20
C ASN A 72 4.95 -3.81 -3.34
N ILE A 73 4.61 -2.53 -3.18
CA ILE A 73 4.00 -1.72 -4.25
C ILE A 73 5.12 -1.28 -5.19
N GLY A 74 5.24 -1.96 -6.33
CA GLY A 74 6.24 -1.62 -7.34
C GLY A 74 5.95 -0.26 -8.01
N ALA A 75 7.01 0.45 -8.40
CA ALA A 75 6.92 1.76 -9.05
C ALA A 75 6.09 1.76 -10.36
N HIS A 76 5.91 0.59 -10.97
CA HIS A 76 5.13 0.38 -12.20
C HIS A 76 3.62 0.20 -11.97
N MET A 77 3.19 0.10 -10.69
CA MET A 77 1.76 -0.05 -10.39
C MET A 77 1.01 1.24 -10.70
N LYS A 78 -0.15 1.11 -11.36
CA LYS A 78 -1.01 2.27 -11.61
C LYS A 78 -1.44 2.90 -10.29
N ALA A 79 -1.45 4.23 -10.23
CA ALA A 79 -1.79 4.98 -9.02
C ALA A 79 -3.12 4.53 -8.39
N LEU A 80 -4.13 4.23 -9.20
CA LEU A 80 -5.42 3.73 -8.72
C LEU A 80 -5.31 2.36 -8.04
N ASP A 81 -4.49 1.46 -8.59
CA ASP A 81 -4.30 0.11 -8.02
C ASP A 81 -3.45 0.16 -6.75
N ALA A 82 -2.40 0.97 -6.74
CA ALA A 82 -1.62 1.24 -5.53
C ALA A 82 -2.50 1.83 -4.41
N PHE A 83 -3.36 2.80 -4.76
CA PHE A 83 -4.32 3.36 -3.81
C PHE A 83 -5.25 2.28 -3.24
N ARG A 84 -5.84 1.43 -4.10
CA ARG A 84 -6.72 0.34 -3.66
C ARG A 84 -6.04 -0.59 -2.68
N VAL A 85 -4.78 -0.94 -2.92
CA VAL A 85 -4.00 -1.80 -2.03
C VAL A 85 -3.76 -1.13 -0.68
N VAL A 86 -3.31 0.13 -0.66
CA VAL A 86 -3.08 0.88 0.58
C VAL A 86 -4.37 1.10 1.36
N PHE A 87 -5.46 1.41 0.66
CA PHE A 87 -6.77 1.61 1.29
C PHE A 87 -7.30 0.30 1.89
N TYR A 88 -7.15 -0.82 1.19
CA TYR A 88 -7.52 -2.14 1.70
C TYR A 88 -6.70 -2.52 2.93
N GLN A 89 -5.41 -2.21 2.97
CA GLN A 89 -4.58 -2.38 4.18
C GLN A 89 -5.14 -1.60 5.37
N PHE A 90 -5.49 -0.32 5.18
CA PHE A 90 -6.06 0.47 6.29
C PHE A 90 -7.43 -0.04 6.72
N TYR A 91 -8.27 -0.44 5.78
CA TYR A 91 -9.57 -1.05 6.08
C TYR A 91 -9.40 -2.32 6.92
N THR A 92 -8.51 -3.21 6.51
CA THR A 92 -8.23 -4.46 7.25
C THR A 92 -7.72 -4.17 8.67
N LEU A 93 -6.84 -3.19 8.83
CA LEU A 93 -6.36 -2.79 10.16
C LEU A 93 -7.46 -2.16 11.02
N VAL A 94 -8.36 -1.36 10.44
CA VAL A 94 -9.54 -0.83 11.14
C VAL A 94 -10.38 -1.98 11.68
N GLU A 95 -10.69 -3.00 10.87
CA GLU A 95 -11.50 -4.14 11.30
C GLU A 95 -10.81 -4.99 12.37
N ILE A 96 -9.51 -5.28 12.21
CA ILE A 96 -8.73 -6.04 13.20
C ILE A 96 -8.73 -5.33 14.55
N HIS A 97 -8.42 -4.03 14.59
CA HIS A 97 -8.34 -3.28 15.85
C HIS A 97 -9.72 -3.04 16.45
N ARG A 98 -10.75 -2.87 15.62
CA ARG A 98 -12.14 -2.82 16.09
C ARG A 98 -12.53 -4.12 16.80
N GLN A 99 -12.28 -5.26 16.17
CA GLN A 99 -12.62 -6.57 16.73
C GLN A 99 -11.87 -6.81 18.06
N ARG A 100 -10.57 -6.60 18.07
CA ARG A 100 -9.73 -6.76 19.27
C ARG A 100 -10.19 -5.83 20.40
N TYR A 101 -10.53 -4.58 20.08
CA TYR A 101 -11.08 -3.67 21.09
C TYR A 101 -12.40 -4.15 21.68
N LEU A 102 -13.30 -4.69 20.87
CA LEU A 102 -14.58 -5.24 21.36
C LEU A 102 -14.37 -6.42 22.31
N GLU A 103 -13.35 -7.24 22.05
CA GLU A 103 -13.02 -8.42 22.86
C GLU A 103 -12.26 -8.06 24.15
N THR A 104 -11.25 -7.21 24.05
CA THR A 104 -10.29 -6.97 25.13
C THR A 104 -10.52 -5.68 25.90
N LYS A 105 -11.23 -4.72 25.31
CA LYS A 105 -11.37 -3.32 25.80
C LYS A 105 -10.02 -2.61 26.01
N ASN A 106 -8.97 -3.08 25.34
CA ASN A 106 -7.63 -2.53 25.43
C ASN A 106 -7.57 -1.14 24.77
N ASN A 107 -7.07 -0.14 25.49
CA ASN A 107 -6.98 1.25 25.04
C ASN A 107 -6.07 1.41 23.81
N GLU A 108 -5.01 0.60 23.68
CA GLU A 108 -4.13 0.63 22.50
C GLU A 108 -4.88 0.15 21.23
N GLU A 109 -5.76 -0.83 21.34
CA GLU A 109 -6.57 -1.28 20.21
C GLU A 109 -7.53 -0.17 19.73
N LEU A 110 -8.14 0.57 20.68
CA LEU A 110 -8.94 1.75 20.35
C LEU A 110 -8.10 2.85 19.70
N HIS A 111 -6.89 3.08 20.20
CA HIS A 111 -5.97 4.03 19.61
C HIS A 111 -5.62 3.65 18.16
N GLN A 112 -5.22 2.41 17.89
CA GLN A 112 -4.88 1.92 16.55
C GLN A 112 -6.09 1.94 15.60
N PHE A 113 -7.27 1.59 16.06
CA PHE A 113 -8.52 1.77 15.30
C PHE A 113 -8.68 3.21 14.81
N ARG A 114 -8.56 4.19 15.71
CA ARG A 114 -8.69 5.62 15.39
C ARG A 114 -7.58 6.12 14.46
N VAL A 115 -6.34 5.66 14.65
CA VAL A 115 -5.20 5.98 13.79
C VAL A 115 -5.48 5.53 12.36
N ASN A 116 -5.97 4.31 12.16
CA ASN A 116 -6.23 3.79 10.83
C ASN A 116 -7.45 4.43 10.16
N LEU A 117 -8.51 4.79 10.91
CA LEU A 117 -9.61 5.63 10.40
C LEU A 117 -9.10 7.01 9.89
N ARG A 118 -8.20 7.64 10.65
CA ARG A 118 -7.60 8.91 10.26
C ARG A 118 -6.74 8.78 9.01
N LYS A 119 -5.90 7.72 8.92
CA LYS A 119 -5.08 7.43 7.74
C LYS A 119 -5.96 7.21 6.50
N SER A 120 -7.04 6.43 6.61
CA SER A 120 -7.99 6.19 5.53
C SER A 120 -8.62 7.49 5.02
N ARG A 121 -9.06 8.35 5.94
CA ARG A 121 -9.63 9.67 5.60
C ARG A 121 -8.59 10.57 4.92
N SER A 122 -7.38 10.66 5.47
CA SER A 122 -6.31 11.49 4.89
C SER A 122 -5.92 11.00 3.48
N LEU A 123 -5.87 9.70 3.28
CA LEU A 123 -5.57 9.12 1.97
C LEU A 123 -6.63 9.52 0.94
N LEU A 124 -7.93 9.43 1.28
CA LEU A 124 -9.02 9.88 0.40
C LEU A 124 -8.95 11.38 0.08
N GLN A 125 -8.51 12.20 1.04
CA GLN A 125 -8.34 13.64 0.84
C GLN A 125 -7.19 14.00 -0.09
N ILE A 126 -6.11 13.20 -0.10
CA ILE A 126 -4.93 13.44 -0.94
C ILE A 126 -5.18 13.06 -2.41
N VAL A 127 -5.96 12.01 -2.65
CA VAL A 127 -6.15 11.44 -3.99
C VAL A 127 -7.34 12.05 -4.75
N HIS A 128 -7.46 13.37 -4.73
CA HIS A 128 -8.49 14.07 -5.51
C HIS A 128 -8.49 13.64 -6.98
N GLY A 129 -9.69 13.43 -7.54
CA GLY A 129 -9.86 13.10 -8.95
C GLY A 129 -9.64 11.62 -9.33
N LEU A 130 -9.21 10.75 -8.41
CA LEU A 130 -9.16 9.31 -8.66
C LEU A 130 -10.52 8.60 -8.48
N PHE A 131 -11.41 9.21 -7.72
CA PHE A 131 -12.76 8.72 -7.43
C PHE A 131 -13.78 9.83 -7.60
N ASP A 132 -15.03 9.43 -7.74
CA ASP A 132 -16.16 10.35 -7.69
C ASP A 132 -16.17 11.12 -6.35
N ASP A 133 -16.33 12.44 -6.43
CA ASP A 133 -16.24 13.32 -5.27
C ASP A 133 -17.35 13.05 -4.24
N ALA A 134 -18.54 12.67 -4.69
CA ALA A 134 -19.65 12.35 -3.79
C ALA A 134 -19.38 11.06 -3.01
N ILE A 135 -18.78 10.06 -3.67
CA ILE A 135 -18.35 8.81 -3.03
C ILE A 135 -17.26 9.10 -2.03
N SER A 136 -16.22 9.84 -2.42
CA SER A 136 -15.10 10.21 -1.54
C SER A 136 -15.57 10.95 -0.30
N LYS A 137 -16.44 11.94 -0.48
CA LYS A 137 -17.04 12.71 0.61
C LYS A 137 -17.83 11.82 1.58
N ARG A 138 -18.67 10.92 1.05
CA ARG A 138 -19.46 9.98 1.87
C ARG A 138 -18.58 9.13 2.76
N PHE A 139 -17.45 8.59 2.24
CA PHE A 139 -16.52 7.81 3.04
C PHE A 139 -15.78 8.67 4.07
N ILE A 140 -15.31 9.87 3.69
CA ILE A 140 -14.64 10.81 4.61
C ILE A 140 -15.55 11.16 5.79
N ASP A 141 -16.82 11.48 5.52
CA ASP A 141 -17.81 11.82 6.54
C ASP A 141 -18.13 10.60 7.43
N GLY A 142 -18.27 9.41 6.85
CA GLY A 142 -18.47 8.16 7.59
C GLY A 142 -17.31 7.84 8.54
N PHE A 143 -16.06 7.95 8.08
CA PHE A 143 -14.89 7.77 8.95
C PHE A 143 -14.79 8.82 10.05
N LYS A 144 -15.18 10.07 9.77
CA LYS A 144 -15.25 11.14 10.77
C LYS A 144 -16.30 10.82 11.85
N GLN A 145 -17.48 10.35 11.43
CA GLN A 145 -18.55 9.96 12.33
C GLN A 145 -18.13 8.78 13.22
N LEU A 146 -17.52 7.72 12.66
CA LEU A 146 -17.01 6.59 13.43
C LEU A 146 -15.95 7.03 14.46
N ALA A 147 -15.02 7.89 14.05
CA ALA A 147 -14.01 8.42 14.94
C ALA A 147 -14.64 9.24 16.10
N SER A 148 -15.67 10.05 15.81
CA SER A 148 -16.32 10.90 16.82
C SER A 148 -17.04 10.12 17.92
N GLN A 149 -17.58 8.94 17.60
CA GLN A 149 -18.23 8.06 18.57
C GLN A 149 -17.28 7.55 19.68
N THR A 150 -15.98 7.58 19.41
CA THR A 150 -14.96 7.10 20.36
C THR A 150 -14.15 8.23 21.00
N ASN A 151 -14.48 9.51 20.76
CA ASN A 151 -13.71 10.64 21.27
C ASN A 151 -13.69 10.66 22.80
N THR A 152 -14.85 10.69 23.44
CA THR A 152 -14.96 10.75 24.91
C THR A 152 -14.20 9.64 25.60
N LYS A 153 -14.31 8.40 25.10
CA LYS A 153 -13.57 7.29 25.68
C LYS A 153 -12.06 7.49 25.54
N ARG A 154 -11.58 7.89 24.39
CA ARG A 154 -10.14 8.14 24.17
C ARG A 154 -9.60 9.29 25.00
N ASP A 155 -10.39 10.36 25.17
CA ASP A 155 -10.00 11.51 26.00
C ASP A 155 -9.86 11.10 27.46
N LEU A 156 -10.75 10.25 27.98
CA LEU A 156 -10.63 9.67 29.32
C LEU A 156 -9.41 8.77 29.46
N ASP A 157 -9.13 7.89 28.48
CA ASP A 157 -7.97 7.00 28.50
C ASP A 157 -6.65 7.80 28.56
N VAL A 158 -6.55 8.87 27.76
CA VAL A 158 -5.37 9.76 27.79
C VAL A 158 -5.22 10.46 29.14
N PHE A 159 -6.33 10.89 29.73
CA PHE A 159 -6.30 11.53 31.03
C PHE A 159 -5.90 10.56 32.15
N GLU A 160 -6.37 9.31 32.12
CA GLU A 160 -5.96 8.25 33.05
C GLU A 160 -4.47 7.95 32.93
N GLU A 161 -3.95 7.82 31.68
CA GLU A 161 -2.52 7.63 31.43
C GLU A 161 -1.67 8.80 31.96
N TYR A 162 -2.15 10.04 31.79
CA TYR A 162 -1.47 11.22 32.33
C TYR A 162 -1.41 11.20 33.85
N LEU A 163 -2.52 10.95 34.53
CA LEU A 163 -2.58 10.86 36.00
C LEU A 163 -1.68 9.75 36.57
N ALA A 164 -1.65 8.58 35.91
CA ALA A 164 -0.77 7.48 36.29
C ALA A 164 0.70 7.87 36.23
N ASN A 165 1.10 8.56 35.16
CA ASN A 165 2.47 9.04 34.97
C ASN A 165 2.86 10.14 35.98
N GLU A 166 1.97 11.06 36.30
CA GLU A 166 2.21 12.10 37.33
C GLU A 166 2.35 11.50 38.72
N ASN A 167 1.47 10.56 39.10
CA ASN A 167 1.57 9.85 40.39
C ASN A 167 2.89 9.06 40.50
N ALA A 168 3.37 8.46 39.41
CA ALA A 168 4.67 7.78 39.42
C ALA A 168 5.85 8.75 39.61
N ARG A 169 5.76 10.01 39.17
CA ARG A 169 6.79 11.05 39.38
C ARG A 169 6.83 11.61 40.76
N VAL A 170 5.69 11.63 41.47
CA VAL A 170 5.61 12.18 42.82
C VAL A 170 6.17 11.20 43.87
N HIS A 171 6.30 9.92 43.55
CA HIS A 171 6.81 8.86 44.42
C HIS A 171 8.26 8.49 44.18
N LEU A 172 9.00 9.25 43.36
CA LEU A 172 10.46 9.17 43.16
C LEU A 172 11.17 10.35 43.80
#